data_e18d01de03d54f3ee5cb74e50bfb965e
#
_entry.id   e18d01de03d54f3ee5cb74e50bfb965e
#
_cell.length_a   1.000
_cell.length_b   1.000
_cell.length_c   1.000
_cell.angle_alpha   90.00
_cell.angle_beta   90.00
_cell.angle_gamma   90.00
#
_symmetry.space_group_name_H-M   'P 1'
#
loop_
_entity.id
_entity.type
_entity.pdbx_description
1 polymer ?
#
loop_
_entity_poly.entity_id
_entity_poly.type
_entity_poly.pdbx_seq_one_letter_code
_entity_poly.pdbx_strand_id
1 'polypeptide(L)'
;MIPYIENNKLSYKYIYEKDDILQNFSIKTSMSSSGKLITIYPKDQLSFQKILSELYDRIPKTTDGIYVMSDRSYRDSNNIFYRYGFFKEDINYIKDGKLTLNGLNGEIWQDYPKNCFDLPSWIEDIQESDLSEESYLSEHYIINEVLKTSSGGNVYKGIIWRL
;
A
#
# COMPACT_ATOMS: atom_id res chain seq x y z
N MET A 1 -5.50 19.20 -1.45
CA MET A 1 -6.01 17.85 -1.13
C MET A 1 -7.27 17.91 -0.24
N ILE A 2 -7.19 18.40 0.97
CA ILE A 2 -8.35 18.41 1.93
C ILE A 2 -9.62 19.03 1.31
N PRO A 3 -9.59 20.23 0.68
CA PRO A 3 -10.81 20.78 0.08
C PRO A 3 -11.44 19.87 -1.00
N TYR A 4 -10.64 19.12 -1.75
CA TYR A 4 -11.15 18.15 -2.71
C TYR A 4 -11.92 17.02 -2.00
N ILE A 5 -11.35 16.48 -0.94
CA ILE A 5 -11.92 15.39 -0.14
C ILE A 5 -13.24 15.81 0.48
N GLU A 6 -13.29 17.00 1.09
CA GLU A 6 -14.48 17.56 1.76
C GLU A 6 -15.59 17.89 0.75
N ASN A 7 -15.24 18.53 -0.37
CA ASN A 7 -16.22 18.87 -1.42
C ASN A 7 -16.87 17.62 -2.03
N ASN A 8 -16.13 16.51 -2.10
CA ASN A 8 -16.64 15.23 -2.61
C ASN A 8 -17.23 14.34 -1.49
N LYS A 9 -17.28 14.82 -0.25
CA LYS A 9 -17.83 14.09 0.93
C LYS A 9 -17.21 12.70 1.11
N LEU A 10 -15.91 12.60 0.88
CA LEU A 10 -15.19 11.33 1.01
C LEU A 10 -14.87 11.06 2.47
N SER A 11 -14.93 9.79 2.85
CA SER A 11 -14.41 9.34 4.15
C SER A 11 -12.89 9.30 4.10
N TYR A 12 -12.22 9.87 5.11
CA TYR A 12 -10.76 9.92 5.15
C TYR A 12 -10.23 10.00 6.57
N LYS A 13 -8.96 9.69 6.73
CA LYS A 13 -8.15 10.01 7.91
C LYS A 13 -6.87 10.71 7.46
N TYR A 14 -6.31 11.54 8.33
CA TYR A 14 -5.03 12.18 8.08
C TYR A 14 -4.27 12.39 9.39
N ILE A 15 -2.96 12.57 9.26
CA ILE A 15 -2.11 12.93 10.40
C ILE A 15 -2.05 14.44 10.45
N TYR A 16 -2.42 15.03 11.59
CA TYR A 16 -2.54 16.47 11.76
C TYR A 16 -1.31 17.07 12.46
N GLU A 17 -0.85 16.43 13.54
CA GLU A 17 0.22 16.98 14.37
C GLU A 17 1.59 16.80 13.72
N LYS A 18 2.44 17.82 13.80
CA LYS A 18 3.78 17.81 13.23
C LYS A 18 4.64 16.66 13.77
N ASP A 19 4.56 16.43 15.08
CA ASP A 19 5.35 15.38 15.73
C ASP A 19 4.91 13.98 15.29
N ASP A 20 3.61 13.77 15.07
CA ASP A 20 3.05 12.53 14.53
C ASP A 20 3.48 12.31 13.08
N ILE A 21 3.57 13.39 12.28
CA ILE A 21 4.10 13.33 10.91
C ILE A 21 5.56 12.87 10.95
N LEU A 22 6.40 13.50 11.79
CA LEU A 22 7.81 13.12 11.94
C LEU A 22 7.95 11.68 12.44
N GLN A 23 7.12 11.27 13.39
CA GLN A 23 7.10 9.91 13.88
C GLN A 23 6.69 8.92 12.79
N ASN A 24 5.69 9.26 11.95
CA ASN A 24 5.24 8.42 10.85
C ASN A 24 6.36 8.09 9.84
N PHE A 25 7.29 9.01 9.65
CA PHE A 25 8.49 8.81 8.82
C PHE A 25 9.66 8.16 9.55
N SER A 26 9.51 7.85 10.81
CA SER A 26 10.57 7.18 11.58
C SER A 26 10.74 5.72 11.15
N ILE A 27 11.99 5.24 11.15
CA ILE A 27 12.32 3.83 10.95
C ILE A 27 11.69 2.88 11.98
N LYS A 28 11.15 3.42 13.08
CA LYS A 28 10.45 2.66 14.12
C LYS A 28 8.97 2.48 13.82
N THR A 29 8.42 3.22 12.88
CA THR A 29 7.02 3.10 12.47
C THR A 29 6.80 1.79 11.73
N SER A 30 5.65 1.15 11.97
CA SER A 30 5.31 -0.09 11.26
C SER A 30 5.27 0.16 9.76
N MET A 31 5.74 -0.79 8.97
CA MET A 31 5.77 -0.69 7.50
C MET A 31 4.38 -0.50 6.89
N SER A 32 3.35 -1.03 7.53
CA SER A 32 1.95 -0.87 7.11
C SER A 32 1.40 0.55 7.32
N SER A 33 2.05 1.38 8.14
CA SER A 33 1.60 2.74 8.48
C SER A 33 2.56 3.83 7.99
N SER A 34 3.84 3.49 7.79
CA SER A 34 4.86 4.45 7.39
C SER A 34 4.55 5.10 6.04
N GLY A 35 4.74 6.41 5.96
CA GLY A 35 4.54 7.20 4.73
C GLY A 35 3.08 7.57 4.43
N LYS A 36 2.11 7.07 5.18
CA LYS A 36 0.68 7.31 4.95
C LYS A 36 0.20 8.55 5.69
N LEU A 37 0.23 9.70 5.03
CA LEU A 37 -0.22 10.96 5.63
C LEU A 37 -1.72 11.18 5.54
N ILE A 38 -2.32 10.80 4.41
CA ILE A 38 -3.75 10.89 4.17
C ILE A 38 -4.21 9.53 3.61
N THR A 39 -5.27 8.99 4.18
CA THR A 39 -5.91 7.77 3.67
C THR A 39 -7.36 8.08 3.34
N ILE A 40 -7.77 7.83 2.11
CA ILE A 40 -9.14 8.03 1.63
C ILE A 40 -9.80 6.65 1.50
N TYR A 41 -11.07 6.59 1.89
CA TYR A 41 -11.86 5.37 1.87
C TYR A 41 -13.01 5.50 0.87
N PRO A 42 -12.84 5.05 -0.38
CA PRO A 42 -13.91 5.00 -1.35
C PRO A 42 -15.02 4.05 -0.92
N LYS A 43 -16.26 4.38 -1.25
CA LYS A 43 -17.42 3.55 -0.88
C LYS A 43 -17.66 2.36 -1.83
N ASP A 44 -17.14 2.43 -3.05
CA ASP A 44 -17.29 1.41 -4.08
C ASP A 44 -16.15 1.49 -5.12
N GLN A 45 -16.06 0.49 -5.99
CA GLN A 45 -15.00 0.37 -6.98
C GLN A 45 -15.01 1.52 -8.01
N LEU A 46 -16.17 1.99 -8.43
CA LEU A 46 -16.26 3.10 -9.39
C LEU A 46 -15.73 4.40 -8.76
N SER A 47 -16.12 4.68 -7.53
CA SER A 47 -15.60 5.81 -6.75
C SER A 47 -14.09 5.71 -6.55
N PHE A 48 -13.59 4.51 -6.26
CA PHE A 48 -12.17 4.23 -6.10
C PHE A 48 -11.36 4.59 -7.36
N GLN A 49 -11.75 4.06 -8.51
CA GLN A 49 -11.08 4.33 -9.79
C GLN A 49 -11.13 5.82 -10.16
N LYS A 50 -12.29 6.45 -9.96
CA LYS A 50 -12.47 7.88 -10.21
C LYS A 50 -11.55 8.73 -9.34
N ILE A 51 -11.53 8.47 -8.03
CA ILE A 51 -10.70 9.22 -7.07
C ILE A 51 -9.22 9.08 -7.43
N LEU A 52 -8.74 7.87 -7.74
CA LEU A 52 -7.35 7.66 -8.13
C LEU A 52 -6.97 8.47 -9.37
N SER A 53 -7.81 8.42 -10.42
CA SER A 53 -7.57 9.19 -11.63
C SER A 53 -7.55 10.69 -11.37
N GLU A 54 -8.54 11.20 -10.64
CA GLU A 54 -8.63 12.64 -10.34
C GLU A 54 -7.47 13.13 -9.45
N LEU A 55 -7.01 12.31 -8.52
CA LEU A 55 -5.85 12.64 -7.69
C LEU A 55 -4.56 12.62 -8.51
N TYR A 56 -4.42 11.66 -9.41
CA TYR A 56 -3.25 11.56 -10.27
C TYR A 56 -3.11 12.80 -11.18
N ASP A 57 -4.22 13.33 -11.66
CA ASP A 57 -4.23 14.54 -12.51
C ASP A 57 -3.99 15.83 -11.71
N ARG A 58 -4.30 15.85 -10.41
CA ARG A 58 -4.24 17.05 -9.56
C ARG A 58 -2.98 17.15 -8.73
N ILE A 59 -2.41 16.03 -8.32
CA ILE A 59 -1.23 16.02 -7.44
C ILE A 59 0.02 16.09 -8.31
N PRO A 60 0.88 17.09 -8.10
CA PRO A 60 2.13 17.18 -8.83
C PRO A 60 2.98 15.92 -8.63
N LYS A 61 3.57 15.42 -9.71
CA LYS A 61 4.56 14.35 -9.62
C LYS A 61 5.79 14.89 -8.91
N THR A 62 6.22 14.16 -7.91
CA THR A 62 7.46 14.46 -7.17
C THR A 62 8.46 13.34 -7.40
N THR A 63 9.76 13.68 -7.38
CA THR A 63 10.84 12.69 -7.45
C THR A 63 11.14 12.06 -6.09
N ASP A 64 10.67 12.69 -5.00
CA ASP A 64 11.05 12.39 -3.63
C ASP A 64 9.89 11.76 -2.82
N GLY A 65 9.13 10.88 -3.45
CA GLY A 65 8.06 10.13 -2.78
C GLY A 65 8.63 9.09 -1.80
N ILE A 66 7.89 8.82 -0.72
CA ILE A 66 8.22 7.74 0.22
C ILE A 66 7.58 6.46 -0.29
N TYR A 67 8.38 5.42 -0.39
CA TYR A 67 7.88 4.10 -0.75
C TYR A 67 7.01 3.51 0.38
N VAL A 68 5.76 3.18 0.05
CA VAL A 68 4.81 2.54 0.98
C VAL A 68 4.73 1.06 0.66
N MET A 69 5.43 0.23 1.42
CA MET A 69 5.63 -1.20 1.11
C MET A 69 4.34 -2.02 1.05
N SER A 70 3.35 -1.67 1.88
CA SER A 70 2.07 -2.39 1.98
C SER A 70 1.07 -2.03 0.89
N ASP A 71 1.37 -1.01 0.10
CA ASP A 71 0.45 -0.44 -0.86
C ASP A 71 1.12 -0.40 -2.25
N ARG A 72 0.34 -0.42 -3.29
CA ARG A 72 0.81 -0.32 -4.67
C ARG A 72 0.75 1.13 -5.14
N SER A 73 1.81 1.61 -5.78
CA SER A 73 1.79 2.92 -6.41
C SER A 73 0.80 2.94 -7.58
N TYR A 74 0.07 4.02 -7.73
CA TYR A 74 -0.82 4.21 -8.85
C TYR A 74 -0.06 4.79 -10.03
N ARG A 75 0.02 4.01 -11.12
CA ARG A 75 0.82 4.33 -12.31
C ARG A 75 2.27 4.68 -11.90
N ASP A 76 2.84 5.72 -12.47
CA ASP A 76 4.18 6.24 -12.18
C ASP A 76 4.22 7.28 -11.05
N SER A 77 3.22 7.30 -10.16
CA SER A 77 3.18 8.22 -9.04
C SER A 77 4.04 7.74 -7.87
N ASN A 78 4.82 8.65 -7.28
CA ASN A 78 5.60 8.41 -6.07
C ASN A 78 4.88 8.84 -4.78
N ASN A 79 3.63 9.32 -4.86
CA ASN A 79 2.89 9.87 -3.73
C ASN A 79 1.40 9.50 -3.70
N ILE A 80 0.96 8.68 -4.65
CA ILE A 80 -0.39 8.12 -4.68
C ILE A 80 -0.27 6.60 -4.67
N PHE A 81 -0.81 6.00 -3.63
CA PHE A 81 -0.77 4.56 -3.41
C PHE A 81 -2.18 4.05 -3.16
N TYR A 82 -2.41 2.78 -3.41
CA TYR A 82 -3.67 2.14 -3.09
C TYR A 82 -3.46 0.72 -2.55
N ARG A 83 -4.45 0.27 -1.81
CA ARG A 83 -4.55 -1.11 -1.33
C ARG A 83 -6.00 -1.54 -1.22
N TYR A 84 -6.21 -2.83 -1.19
CA TYR A 84 -7.46 -3.44 -0.77
C TYR A 84 -7.41 -3.68 0.75
N GLY A 85 -8.54 -3.51 1.43
CA GLY A 85 -8.63 -3.75 2.87
C GLY A 85 -9.93 -3.26 3.47
N PHE A 86 -10.17 -3.60 4.73
CA PHE A 86 -11.34 -3.12 5.46
C PHE A 86 -11.20 -1.65 5.83
N PHE A 87 -12.29 -0.92 5.65
CA PHE A 87 -12.41 0.47 6.13
C PHE A 87 -12.61 0.52 7.64
N LYS A 88 -13.40 -0.40 8.16
CA LYS A 88 -13.79 -0.44 9.57
C LYS A 88 -13.77 -1.89 10.04
N GLU A 89 -13.27 -2.11 11.24
CA GLU A 89 -13.38 -3.40 11.90
C GLU A 89 -14.86 -3.72 12.14
N ASP A 90 -15.34 -4.82 11.57
CA ASP A 90 -16.65 -5.36 11.81
C ASP A 90 -16.49 -6.77 12.39
N ILE A 91 -17.07 -6.99 13.54
CA ILE A 91 -16.99 -8.28 14.26
C ILE A 91 -17.51 -9.46 13.42
N ASN A 92 -18.41 -9.23 12.48
CA ASN A 92 -18.93 -10.25 11.59
C ASN A 92 -17.89 -10.81 10.62
N TYR A 93 -16.79 -10.05 10.39
CA TYR A 93 -15.67 -10.46 9.54
C TYR A 93 -14.45 -10.92 10.32
N ILE A 94 -14.51 -10.95 11.66
CA ILE A 94 -13.39 -11.42 12.50
C ILE A 94 -13.48 -12.94 12.64
N LYS A 95 -12.45 -13.63 12.12
CA LYS A 95 -12.26 -15.07 12.29
C LYS A 95 -10.87 -15.30 12.87
N ASP A 96 -10.79 -16.03 13.96
CA ASP A 96 -9.52 -16.30 14.67
C ASP A 96 -8.73 -15.04 14.99
N GLY A 97 -9.42 -13.94 15.35
CA GLY A 97 -8.83 -12.66 15.68
C GLY A 97 -8.32 -11.84 14.46
N LYS A 98 -8.65 -12.26 13.24
CA LYS A 98 -8.26 -11.58 12.00
C LYS A 98 -9.47 -11.20 11.17
N LEU A 99 -9.42 -10.01 10.58
CA LEU A 99 -10.42 -9.60 9.59
C LEU A 99 -10.30 -10.50 8.36
N THR A 100 -11.39 -11.19 8.04
CA THR A 100 -11.41 -12.25 7.04
C THR A 100 -12.54 -12.03 6.05
N LEU A 101 -12.23 -12.09 4.75
CA LEU A 101 -13.20 -12.12 3.66
C LEU A 101 -13.24 -13.50 3.05
N ASN A 102 -14.46 -13.93 2.68
CA ASN A 102 -14.68 -15.16 1.93
C ASN A 102 -15.06 -14.82 0.48
N GLY A 103 -14.40 -15.43 -0.47
CA GLY A 103 -14.77 -15.42 -1.87
C GLY A 103 -15.99 -16.30 -2.15
N LEU A 104 -16.57 -16.15 -3.34
CA LEU A 104 -17.80 -16.87 -3.74
C LEU A 104 -17.59 -18.40 -3.84
N ASN A 105 -16.36 -18.84 -4.12
CA ASN A 105 -16.04 -20.26 -4.29
C ASN A 105 -15.35 -20.85 -3.04
N GLY A 106 -15.43 -20.16 -1.90
CA GLY A 106 -14.82 -20.59 -0.64
C GLY A 106 -13.36 -20.16 -0.45
N GLU A 107 -12.84 -19.29 -1.28
CA GLU A 107 -11.54 -18.66 -1.08
C GLU A 107 -11.57 -17.81 0.19
N ILE A 108 -10.43 -17.73 0.88
CA ILE A 108 -10.28 -16.96 2.11
C ILE A 108 -9.16 -15.95 1.94
N TRP A 109 -9.45 -14.68 2.27
CA TRP A 109 -8.44 -13.63 2.34
C TRP A 109 -8.50 -12.92 3.69
N GLN A 110 -7.34 -12.65 4.27
CA GLN A 110 -7.22 -12.00 5.56
C GLN A 110 -6.54 -10.64 5.42
N ASP A 111 -7.22 -9.61 5.97
CA ASP A 111 -6.65 -8.26 6.10
C ASP A 111 -5.88 -8.17 7.41
N TYR A 112 -4.57 -8.14 7.29
CA TYR A 112 -3.66 -7.88 8.40
C TYR A 112 -2.48 -7.03 7.88
N PRO A 113 -1.73 -6.38 8.77
CA PRO A 113 -0.55 -5.60 8.38
C PRO A 113 0.46 -6.48 7.63
N LYS A 114 0.56 -6.28 6.31
CA LYS A 114 1.50 -6.97 5.42
C LYS A 114 2.61 -6.04 4.99
N ASN A 115 3.75 -6.61 4.64
CA ASN A 115 4.90 -5.88 4.16
C ASN A 115 4.97 -5.83 2.62
N CYS A 116 3.90 -6.24 1.96
CA CYS A 116 3.75 -6.21 0.52
C CYS A 116 2.30 -5.95 0.16
N PHE A 117 2.10 -5.43 -1.03
CA PHE A 117 0.79 -5.32 -1.64
C PHE A 117 0.19 -6.72 -1.86
N ASP A 118 -1.09 -6.86 -1.54
CA ASP A 118 -1.81 -8.12 -1.66
C ASP A 118 -3.29 -7.87 -1.96
N LEU A 119 -3.85 -8.72 -2.80
CA LEU A 119 -5.26 -8.72 -3.18
C LEU A 119 -5.89 -10.09 -2.94
N PRO A 120 -7.20 -10.14 -2.61
CA PRO A 120 -7.95 -11.38 -2.71
C PRO A 120 -7.84 -11.96 -4.13
N SER A 121 -7.72 -13.28 -4.25
CA SER A 121 -7.55 -13.95 -5.55
C SER A 121 -8.73 -13.75 -6.53
N TRP A 122 -9.87 -13.33 -6.05
CA TRP A 122 -11.08 -13.03 -6.84
C TRP A 122 -11.26 -11.53 -7.15
N ILE A 123 -10.31 -10.69 -6.75
CA ILE A 123 -10.30 -9.27 -7.07
C ILE A 123 -9.24 -9.01 -8.14
N GLU A 124 -9.69 -8.49 -9.25
CA GLU A 124 -8.79 -8.05 -10.32
C GLU A 124 -8.16 -6.69 -9.96
N ASP A 125 -6.86 -6.59 -10.16
CA ASP A 125 -6.17 -5.31 -9.95
C ASP A 125 -6.58 -4.31 -11.04
N ILE A 126 -6.62 -3.03 -10.65
CA ILE A 126 -7.00 -1.92 -11.55
C ILE A 126 -5.91 -1.54 -12.55
N GLN A 127 -4.70 -2.04 -12.36
CA GLN A 127 -3.59 -1.85 -13.29
C GLN A 127 -2.80 -3.15 -13.42
N GLU A 128 -2.26 -3.38 -14.61
CA GLU A 128 -1.39 -4.53 -14.87
C GLU A 128 -0.19 -4.50 -13.93
N SER A 129 0.26 -5.67 -13.50
CA SER A 129 1.48 -5.76 -12.71
C SER A 129 2.67 -5.53 -13.62
N ASP A 130 3.48 -4.53 -13.31
CA ASP A 130 4.79 -4.32 -13.91
C ASP A 130 5.77 -5.41 -13.43
N LEU A 131 5.41 -6.68 -13.65
CA LEU A 131 6.27 -7.82 -13.30
C LEU A 131 7.52 -7.93 -14.20
N SER A 132 7.70 -7.00 -15.13
CA SER A 132 8.74 -7.05 -16.16
C SER A 132 9.97 -6.18 -15.88
N GLU A 133 9.98 -5.37 -14.83
CA GLU A 133 11.22 -4.71 -14.45
C GLU A 133 12.09 -5.68 -13.66
N GLU A 134 12.98 -6.37 -14.39
CA GLU A 134 14.11 -7.05 -13.78
C GLU A 134 14.85 -6.02 -12.93
N SER A 135 14.74 -6.14 -11.61
CA SER A 135 15.45 -5.23 -10.73
C SER A 135 16.94 -5.52 -10.77
N TYR A 136 17.79 -4.49 -10.62
CA TYR A 136 19.24 -4.67 -10.51
C TYR A 136 19.63 -5.79 -9.53
N LEU A 137 18.85 -5.96 -8.45
CA LEU A 137 19.09 -7.03 -7.48
C LEU A 137 18.82 -8.41 -8.07
N SER A 138 17.71 -8.60 -8.83
CA SER A 138 17.40 -9.89 -9.44
C SER A 138 18.35 -10.25 -10.58
N GLU A 139 18.92 -9.25 -11.26
CA GLU A 139 19.89 -9.46 -12.32
C GLU A 139 21.27 -9.89 -11.81
N HIS A 140 21.67 -9.44 -10.62
CA HIS A 140 23.02 -9.61 -10.12
C HIS A 140 23.14 -10.49 -8.88
N TYR A 141 22.05 -10.74 -8.17
CA TYR A 141 22.07 -11.46 -6.90
C TYR A 141 20.99 -12.55 -6.84
N ILE A 142 21.37 -13.69 -6.29
CA ILE A 142 20.41 -14.68 -5.81
C ILE A 142 20.15 -14.39 -4.34
N ILE A 143 18.95 -13.89 -4.02
CA ILE A 143 18.56 -13.60 -2.65
C ILE A 143 18.08 -14.87 -1.98
N ASN A 144 18.77 -15.32 -0.96
CA ASN A 144 18.47 -16.56 -0.24
C ASN A 144 17.58 -16.31 0.99
N GLU A 145 17.71 -15.12 1.60
CA GLU A 145 17.05 -14.84 2.88
C GLU A 145 16.86 -13.34 3.07
N VAL A 146 15.74 -12.95 3.68
CA VAL A 146 15.50 -11.58 4.14
C VAL A 146 15.88 -11.53 5.61
N LEU A 147 16.96 -10.85 5.95
CA LEU A 147 17.46 -10.77 7.32
C LEU A 147 16.74 -9.72 8.16
N LYS A 148 16.33 -8.61 7.53
CA LYS A 148 15.64 -7.51 8.20
C LYS A 148 14.78 -6.75 7.21
N THR A 149 13.60 -6.35 7.67
CA THR A 149 12.72 -5.42 6.96
C THR A 149 12.43 -4.21 7.83
N SER A 150 12.45 -3.02 7.23
CA SER A 150 12.10 -1.76 7.91
C SER A 150 11.64 -0.73 6.89
N SER A 151 10.97 0.32 7.35
CA SER A 151 10.57 1.46 6.50
C SER A 151 11.76 2.20 5.88
N GLY A 152 12.97 2.04 6.45
CA GLY A 152 14.22 2.62 5.92
C GLY A 152 14.97 1.71 4.94
N GLY A 153 14.45 0.51 4.65
CA GLY A 153 15.04 -0.46 3.73
C GLY A 153 15.11 -1.88 4.28
N ASN A 154 15.47 -2.79 3.40
CA ASN A 154 15.59 -4.20 3.72
C ASN A 154 17.05 -4.66 3.67
N VAL A 155 17.39 -5.66 4.50
CA VAL A 155 18.68 -6.33 4.48
C VAL A 155 18.47 -7.75 4.02
N TYR A 156 19.18 -8.13 2.99
CA TYR A 156 19.11 -9.45 2.38
C TYR A 156 20.43 -10.20 2.57
N LYS A 157 20.33 -11.50 2.65
CA LYS A 157 21.45 -12.41 2.46
C LYS A 157 21.33 -13.04 1.08
N GLY A 158 22.38 -12.91 0.28
CA GLY A 158 22.39 -13.44 -1.08
C GLY A 158 23.81 -13.70 -1.56
N ILE A 159 23.90 -14.27 -2.74
CA ILE A 159 25.15 -14.48 -3.47
C ILE A 159 25.12 -13.73 -4.78
N ILE A 160 26.27 -13.21 -5.19
CA ILE A 160 26.45 -12.66 -6.53
C ILE A 160 26.50 -13.84 -7.50
N TRP A 161 25.68 -13.84 -8.51
CA TRP A 161 25.64 -14.94 -9.48
C TRP A 161 26.22 -14.57 -10.84
N ARG A 162 26.60 -13.29 -11.01
CA ARG A 162 27.42 -12.81 -12.15
C ARG A 162 28.50 -11.86 -11.66
N LEU A 163 29.73 -12.13 -12.02
CA LEU A 163 30.86 -11.20 -12.00
C LEU A 163 31.01 -10.61 -13.39
#